data_2b6c6c0ca78c923b47f8820951096cca
#
_entry.id   2b6c6c0ca78c923b47f8820951096cca
#
_cell.length_a   1.000
_cell.length_b   1.000
_cell.length_c   1.000
_cell.angle_alpha   90.00
_cell.angle_beta   90.00
_cell.angle_gamma   90.00
#
_symmetry.space_group_name_H-M   'P 1'
#
loop_
_entity.id
_entity.type
_entity.pdbx_description
1 polymer ?
#
loop_
_entity_poly.entity_id
_entity_poly.type
_entity_poly.pdbx_seq_one_letter_code
_entity_poly.pdbx_strand_id
1 'polypeptide(L)'
;MDQDYGLWPLVIINSLLLIVFAGSFFHPRTQRDWRAMGAYSAFVIALFTEMYGAPLTIYLLSGWLGSRFPALQATHSGGHLWNDLIGWTGDPHMSPFHLASYAVIGGGFWLIAVAWKHLHAAAQNGRLATTGPYAWLRHPQYLGFLLVMAGWLLQWPTIPTLLMFPILAVVYARLARTEEREIATTFAPEWADYARRVPRYVPRKPARSLTADNSVEPDHTSVRM
;
A
#
# COMPACT_ATOMS: atom_id res chain seq x y z
N MET A 1 6.17 21.33 22.61
CA MET A 1 5.44 20.55 23.62
C MET A 1 5.80 19.08 23.37
N ASP A 2 6.63 18.54 24.23
CA ASP A 2 6.91 17.11 24.19
C ASP A 2 5.61 16.39 24.54
N GLN A 3 5.08 15.63 23.57
CA GLN A 3 3.90 14.81 23.83
C GLN A 3 4.37 13.56 24.52
N ASP A 4 3.95 13.41 25.76
CA ASP A 4 4.22 12.20 26.53
C ASP A 4 3.37 11.03 25.97
N TYR A 5 3.91 9.84 26.12
CA TYR A 5 3.19 8.59 25.83
C TYR A 5 2.05 8.35 26.83
N GLY A 6 1.19 7.39 26.55
CA GLY A 6 0.04 7.05 27.37
C GLY A 6 -1.26 7.77 26.94
N LEU A 7 -1.27 8.37 25.75
CA LEU A 7 -2.43 9.02 25.17
C LEU A 7 -3.37 8.01 24.49
N TRP A 8 -3.86 7.04 25.25
CA TRP A 8 -4.72 5.96 24.76
C TRP A 8 -5.97 6.39 23.99
N PRO A 9 -6.64 7.51 24.34
CA PRO A 9 -7.72 8.02 23.52
C PRO A 9 -7.28 8.34 22.08
N LEU A 10 -6.07 8.86 21.87
CA LEU A 10 -5.53 9.12 20.55
C LEU A 10 -5.23 7.82 19.80
N VAL A 11 -4.70 6.79 20.48
CA VAL A 11 -4.50 5.46 19.88
C VAL A 11 -5.82 4.93 19.32
N ILE A 12 -6.87 4.95 20.15
CA ILE A 12 -8.18 4.41 19.78
C ILE A 12 -8.80 5.24 18.64
N ILE A 13 -8.85 6.56 18.77
CA ILE A 13 -9.49 7.43 17.78
C ILE A 13 -8.79 7.33 16.43
N ASN A 14 -7.47 7.47 16.38
CA ASN A 14 -6.72 7.41 15.11
C ASN A 14 -6.78 6.03 14.47
N SER A 15 -6.65 4.95 15.28
CA SER A 15 -6.77 3.59 14.78
C SER A 15 -8.15 3.34 14.17
N LEU A 16 -9.24 3.71 14.88
CA LEU A 16 -10.60 3.57 14.37
C LEU A 16 -10.84 4.42 13.12
N LEU A 17 -10.38 5.67 13.11
CA LEU A 17 -10.55 6.55 11.96
C LEU A 17 -9.91 5.95 10.70
N LEU A 18 -8.68 5.47 10.79
CA LEU A 18 -7.97 4.87 9.64
C LEU A 18 -8.57 3.52 9.24
N ILE A 19 -9.04 2.70 10.18
CA ILE A 19 -9.74 1.45 9.89
C ILE A 19 -11.06 1.72 9.16
N VAL A 20 -11.87 2.66 9.66
CA VAL A 20 -13.14 3.04 9.05
C VAL A 20 -12.91 3.68 7.68
N PHE A 21 -11.93 4.56 7.57
CA PHE A 21 -11.55 5.17 6.29
C PHE A 21 -11.17 4.12 5.26
N ALA A 22 -10.26 3.20 5.59
CA ALA A 22 -9.89 2.09 4.72
C ALA A 22 -11.11 1.20 4.39
N GLY A 23 -11.96 0.89 5.39
CA GLY A 23 -13.19 0.12 5.22
C GLY A 23 -14.19 0.77 4.29
N SER A 24 -14.28 2.10 4.27
CA SER A 24 -15.18 2.84 3.37
C SER A 24 -14.81 2.68 1.89
N PHE A 25 -13.52 2.52 1.60
CA PHE A 25 -13.05 2.22 0.24
C PHE A 25 -13.16 0.72 -0.11
N PHE A 26 -13.02 -0.14 0.89
CA PHE A 26 -12.85 -1.57 0.66
C PHE A 26 -14.18 -2.32 0.58
N HIS A 27 -15.23 -1.87 1.25
CA HIS A 27 -16.54 -2.52 1.32
C HIS A 27 -16.41 -4.06 1.27
N PRO A 28 -15.78 -4.69 2.27
CA PRO A 28 -15.40 -6.08 2.22
C PRO A 28 -16.64 -6.97 2.05
N ARG A 29 -16.65 -7.78 1.00
CA ARG A 29 -17.75 -8.69 0.66
C ARG A 29 -17.38 -10.15 0.83
N THR A 30 -16.09 -10.45 0.89
CA THR A 30 -15.56 -11.82 1.00
C THR A 30 -14.75 -11.98 2.28
N GLN A 31 -14.58 -13.23 2.75
CA GLN A 31 -13.68 -13.52 3.88
C GLN A 31 -12.24 -13.07 3.60
N ARG A 32 -11.87 -12.97 2.34
CA ARG A 32 -10.54 -12.57 1.88
C ARG A 32 -10.33 -11.08 2.04
N ASP A 33 -11.34 -10.28 1.70
CA ASP A 33 -11.34 -8.84 1.91
C ASP A 33 -11.22 -8.52 3.41
N TRP A 34 -11.92 -9.27 4.25
CA TRP A 34 -11.81 -9.17 5.71
C TRP A 34 -10.41 -9.53 6.22
N ARG A 35 -9.71 -10.50 5.60
CA ARG A 35 -8.33 -10.84 5.96
C ARG A 35 -7.36 -9.72 5.56
N ALA A 36 -7.51 -9.16 4.38
CA ALA A 36 -6.68 -8.04 3.93
C ALA A 36 -6.87 -6.81 4.81
N MET A 37 -8.12 -6.49 5.15
CA MET A 37 -8.47 -5.39 6.05
C MET A 37 -7.99 -5.66 7.47
N GLY A 38 -8.15 -6.89 7.98
CA GLY A 38 -7.67 -7.28 9.32
C GLY A 38 -6.16 -7.16 9.45
N ALA A 39 -5.41 -7.56 8.42
CA ALA A 39 -3.95 -7.42 8.37
C ALA A 39 -3.53 -5.94 8.41
N TYR A 40 -4.17 -5.08 7.63
CA TYR A 40 -3.94 -3.63 7.67
C TYR A 40 -4.31 -3.03 9.04
N SER A 41 -5.46 -3.40 9.59
CA SER A 41 -5.91 -2.94 10.90
C SER A 41 -4.95 -3.30 12.02
N ALA A 42 -4.42 -4.53 12.00
CA ALA A 42 -3.43 -4.97 12.99
C ALA A 42 -2.14 -4.13 12.92
N PHE A 43 -1.69 -3.79 11.70
CA PHE A 43 -0.55 -2.90 11.52
C PHE A 43 -0.83 -1.49 12.07
N VAL A 44 -1.99 -0.92 11.76
CA VAL A 44 -2.39 0.41 12.24
C VAL A 44 -2.47 0.45 13.77
N ILE A 45 -3.09 -0.56 14.38
CA ILE A 45 -3.19 -0.64 15.84
C ILE A 45 -1.79 -0.72 16.47
N ALA A 46 -0.91 -1.59 15.96
CA ALA A 46 0.45 -1.71 16.46
C ALA A 46 1.23 -0.38 16.34
N LEU A 47 1.09 0.31 15.20
CA LEU A 47 1.73 1.59 14.95
C LEU A 47 1.29 2.66 15.96
N PHE A 48 -0.03 2.88 16.11
CA PHE A 48 -0.53 3.93 16.99
C PHE A 48 -0.35 3.60 18.46
N THR A 49 -0.32 2.31 18.83
CA THR A 49 0.04 1.88 20.17
C THR A 49 1.48 2.28 20.52
N GLU A 50 2.42 2.11 19.59
CA GLU A 50 3.81 2.57 19.76
C GLU A 50 3.91 4.10 19.73
N MET A 51 3.18 4.75 18.83
CA MET A 51 3.28 6.20 18.60
C MET A 51 2.73 7.03 19.76
N TYR A 52 1.65 6.59 20.41
CA TYR A 52 0.96 7.35 21.44
C TYR A 52 0.71 6.57 22.75
N GLY A 53 0.92 5.27 22.75
CA GLY A 53 0.65 4.40 23.90
C GLY A 53 1.92 3.92 24.59
N ALA A 54 2.38 2.71 24.26
CA ALA A 54 3.55 2.06 24.87
C ALA A 54 4.73 2.02 23.87
N PRO A 55 5.73 2.92 23.97
CA PRO A 55 6.83 3.05 23.02
C PRO A 55 7.90 1.95 23.24
N LEU A 56 7.57 0.71 22.93
CA LEU A 56 8.45 -0.44 23.14
C LEU A 56 9.76 -0.32 22.35
N THR A 57 9.70 0.22 21.13
CA THR A 57 10.87 0.41 20.28
C THR A 57 11.89 1.34 20.93
N ILE A 58 11.46 2.49 21.41
CA ILE A 58 12.34 3.46 22.08
C ILE A 58 12.84 2.87 23.39
N TYR A 59 11.98 2.23 24.15
CA TYR A 59 12.36 1.60 25.43
C TYR A 59 13.43 0.51 25.25
N LEU A 60 13.29 -0.35 24.24
CA LEU A 60 14.25 -1.41 23.95
C LEU A 60 15.55 -0.88 23.34
N LEU A 61 15.50 0.18 22.54
CA LEU A 61 16.67 0.73 21.87
C LEU A 61 17.38 1.79 22.69
N SER A 62 16.75 2.43 23.67
CA SER A 62 17.34 3.52 24.47
C SER A 62 18.64 3.13 25.17
N GLY A 63 18.76 1.90 25.64
CA GLY A 63 19.99 1.39 26.26
C GLY A 63 21.14 1.20 25.26
N TRP A 64 20.86 0.85 24.02
CA TRP A 64 21.87 0.61 23.00
C TRP A 64 22.16 1.84 22.14
N LEU A 65 21.14 2.57 21.73
CA LEU A 65 21.24 3.79 20.94
C LEU A 65 21.51 5.04 21.76
N GLY A 66 21.05 5.09 23.02
CA GLY A 66 21.20 6.28 23.88
C GLY A 66 22.65 6.69 24.14
N SER A 67 23.60 5.74 24.11
CA SER A 67 25.03 6.04 24.17
C SER A 67 25.58 6.67 22.89
N ARG A 68 24.94 6.45 21.74
CA ARG A 68 25.33 6.99 20.43
C ARG A 68 24.48 8.18 20.02
N PHE A 69 23.24 8.23 20.47
CA PHE A 69 22.25 9.26 20.14
C PHE A 69 21.57 9.74 21.42
N PRO A 70 22.21 10.67 22.17
CA PRO A 70 21.66 11.20 23.44
C PRO A 70 20.29 11.87 23.30
N ALA A 71 19.88 12.22 22.08
CA ALA A 71 18.57 12.81 21.77
C ALA A 71 17.41 11.81 21.82
N LEU A 72 17.68 10.49 21.89
CA LEU A 72 16.65 9.46 22.07
C LEU A 72 16.08 9.53 23.48
N GLN A 73 15.01 10.29 23.60
CA GLN A 73 14.22 10.38 24.84
C GLN A 73 12.95 9.55 24.66
N ALA A 74 12.39 9.07 25.79
CA ALA A 74 11.10 8.37 25.80
C ALA A 74 9.93 9.34 25.59
N THR A 75 10.02 10.15 24.54
CA THR A 75 9.04 11.16 24.13
C THR A 75 8.58 10.87 22.71
N HIS A 76 7.46 11.46 22.30
CA HIS A 76 6.94 11.31 20.94
C HIS A 76 7.99 11.73 19.89
N SER A 77 8.76 12.78 20.14
CA SER A 77 9.83 13.24 19.24
C SER A 77 10.92 12.19 19.00
N GLY A 78 11.25 11.37 20.01
CA GLY A 78 12.23 10.29 19.90
C GLY A 78 11.80 9.12 19.00
N GLY A 79 10.54 9.05 18.58
CA GLY A 79 10.05 8.02 17.63
C GLY A 79 10.46 8.25 16.19
N HIS A 80 10.97 9.43 15.86
CA HIS A 80 11.46 9.75 14.51
C HIS A 80 12.91 9.25 14.30
N LEU A 81 13.11 7.94 14.47
CA LEU A 81 14.44 7.29 14.49
C LEU A 81 15.30 7.57 13.27
N TRP A 82 14.71 7.77 12.08
CA TRP A 82 15.47 8.11 10.87
C TRP A 82 16.12 9.50 10.97
N ASN A 83 15.48 10.44 11.65
CA ASN A 83 16.01 11.78 11.84
C ASN A 83 17.25 11.75 12.73
N ASP A 84 17.21 10.97 13.82
CA ASP A 84 18.33 10.81 14.71
C ASP A 84 19.51 10.12 14.00
N LEU A 85 19.20 9.14 13.14
CA LEU A 85 20.24 8.41 12.40
C LEU A 85 21.01 9.28 11.42
N ILE A 86 20.36 10.30 10.81
CA ILE A 86 21.02 11.25 9.89
C ILE A 86 21.50 12.54 10.58
N GLY A 87 21.29 12.68 11.91
CA GLY A 87 21.65 13.86 12.67
C GLY A 87 20.79 15.08 12.35
N TRP A 88 19.50 14.90 12.04
CA TRP A 88 18.57 15.99 11.80
C TRP A 88 18.29 16.76 13.10
N THR A 89 18.56 18.06 13.11
CA THR A 89 18.40 18.93 14.30
C THR A 89 17.19 19.86 14.24
N GLY A 90 16.45 19.85 13.14
CA GLY A 90 15.23 20.66 12.95
C GLY A 90 13.97 19.97 13.48
N ASP A 91 12.81 20.58 13.22
CA ASP A 91 11.51 19.95 13.52
C ASP A 91 11.42 18.58 12.84
N PRO A 92 11.20 17.49 13.59
CA PRO A 92 11.09 16.13 13.03
C PRO A 92 10.01 16.01 11.94
N HIS A 93 8.91 16.75 12.06
CA HIS A 93 7.81 16.73 11.11
C HIS A 93 8.12 17.41 9.77
N MET A 94 9.15 18.25 9.74
CA MET A 94 9.63 18.91 8.53
C MET A 94 10.85 18.22 7.92
N SER A 95 11.22 17.06 8.43
CA SER A 95 12.35 16.29 7.91
C SER A 95 12.04 15.70 6.52
N PRO A 96 13.06 15.43 5.69
CA PRO A 96 12.88 14.82 4.38
C PRO A 96 12.14 13.48 4.43
N PHE A 97 12.38 12.67 5.47
CA PHE A 97 11.69 11.38 5.65
C PHE A 97 10.21 11.57 5.95
N HIS A 98 9.87 12.53 6.81
CA HIS A 98 8.49 12.81 7.16
C HIS A 98 7.72 13.37 5.95
N LEU A 99 8.32 14.30 5.20
CA LEU A 99 7.71 14.85 3.99
C LEU A 99 7.54 13.77 2.89
N ALA A 100 8.55 12.91 2.70
CA ALA A 100 8.47 11.79 1.77
C ALA A 100 7.37 10.79 2.19
N SER A 101 7.20 10.56 3.51
CA SER A 101 6.16 9.67 4.02
C SER A 101 4.76 10.12 3.63
N TYR A 102 4.46 11.42 3.69
CA TYR A 102 3.17 11.96 3.26
C TYR A 102 2.88 11.66 1.79
N ALA A 103 3.88 11.80 0.92
CA ALA A 103 3.73 11.48 -0.50
C ALA A 103 3.47 9.97 -0.72
N VAL A 104 4.18 9.12 0.01
CA VAL A 104 4.03 7.65 -0.10
C VAL A 104 2.68 7.20 0.46
N ILE A 105 2.28 7.69 1.64
CA ILE A 105 0.98 7.38 2.26
C ILE A 105 -0.16 7.87 1.37
N GLY A 106 -0.11 9.15 0.94
CA GLY A 106 -1.12 9.75 0.07
C GLY A 106 -1.23 9.02 -1.27
N GLY A 107 -0.08 8.68 -1.88
CA GLY A 107 -0.02 7.86 -3.11
C GLY A 107 -0.61 6.47 -2.92
N GLY A 108 -0.37 5.83 -1.78
CA GLY A 108 -0.96 4.54 -1.43
C GLY A 108 -2.49 4.62 -1.31
N PHE A 109 -3.02 5.58 -0.57
CA PHE A 109 -4.47 5.79 -0.46
C PHE A 109 -5.12 6.16 -1.80
N TRP A 110 -4.47 7.02 -2.58
CA TRP A 110 -4.94 7.35 -3.92
C TRP A 110 -5.01 6.11 -4.81
N LEU A 111 -3.96 5.27 -4.79
CA LEU A 111 -3.93 4.02 -5.56
C LEU A 111 -5.05 3.07 -5.15
N ILE A 112 -5.29 2.89 -3.84
CA ILE A 112 -6.41 2.08 -3.33
C ILE A 112 -7.73 2.61 -3.84
N ALA A 113 -7.99 3.91 -3.72
CA ALA A 113 -9.24 4.54 -4.12
C ALA A 113 -9.52 4.38 -5.64
N VAL A 114 -8.49 4.65 -6.47
CA VAL A 114 -8.61 4.51 -7.93
C VAL A 114 -8.79 3.04 -8.33
N ALA A 115 -7.99 2.13 -7.74
CA ALA A 115 -8.12 0.70 -8.00
C ALA A 115 -9.52 0.19 -7.62
N TRP A 116 -10.01 0.59 -6.46
CA TRP A 116 -11.35 0.22 -6.00
C TRP A 116 -12.45 0.66 -6.94
N LYS A 117 -12.40 1.92 -7.43
CA LYS A 117 -13.36 2.44 -8.40
C LYS A 117 -13.43 1.56 -9.66
N HIS A 118 -12.27 1.20 -10.22
CA HIS A 118 -12.20 0.36 -11.43
C HIS A 118 -12.67 -1.08 -11.16
N LEU A 119 -12.30 -1.66 -10.02
CA LEU A 119 -12.74 -3.00 -9.63
C LEU A 119 -14.25 -3.05 -9.45
N HIS A 120 -14.82 -2.07 -8.76
CA HIS A 120 -16.25 -2.02 -8.49
C HIS A 120 -17.07 -1.86 -9.80
N ALA A 121 -16.62 -0.98 -10.69
CA ALA A 121 -17.26 -0.82 -12.01
C ALA A 121 -17.20 -2.10 -12.86
N ALA A 122 -16.07 -2.81 -12.84
CA ALA A 122 -15.95 -4.10 -13.53
C ALA A 122 -16.85 -5.17 -12.92
N ALA A 123 -16.88 -5.28 -11.59
CA ALA A 123 -17.69 -6.25 -10.87
C ALA A 123 -19.20 -6.04 -11.10
N GLN A 124 -19.67 -4.79 -11.15
CA GLN A 124 -21.08 -4.47 -11.46
C GLN A 124 -21.47 -4.94 -12.87
N ASN A 125 -20.55 -4.98 -13.81
CA ASN A 125 -20.79 -5.41 -15.20
C ASN A 125 -20.41 -6.89 -15.43
N GLY A 126 -20.09 -7.66 -14.40
CA GLY A 126 -19.67 -9.05 -14.51
C GLY A 126 -18.41 -9.25 -15.38
N ARG A 127 -17.51 -8.27 -15.41
CA ARG A 127 -16.29 -8.26 -16.25
C ARG A 127 -15.02 -8.31 -15.41
N LEU A 128 -13.94 -8.79 -16.02
CA LEU A 128 -12.61 -8.72 -15.43
C LEU A 128 -12.13 -7.26 -15.39
N ALA A 129 -11.58 -6.84 -14.23
CA ALA A 129 -10.99 -5.51 -14.10
C ALA A 129 -9.62 -5.48 -14.80
N THR A 130 -9.54 -4.75 -15.92
CA THR A 130 -8.32 -4.64 -16.75
C THR A 130 -7.94 -3.20 -17.06
N THR A 131 -8.72 -2.22 -16.57
CA THR A 131 -8.56 -0.79 -16.86
C THR A 131 -7.98 -0.02 -15.68
N GLY A 132 -7.52 1.20 -15.91
CA GLY A 132 -6.90 2.04 -14.89
C GLY A 132 -5.64 1.40 -14.31
N PRO A 133 -5.45 1.34 -12.98
CA PRO A 133 -4.29 0.71 -12.37
C PRO A 133 -4.12 -0.77 -12.72
N TYR A 134 -5.22 -1.48 -13.03
CA TYR A 134 -5.20 -2.88 -13.46
C TYR A 134 -4.59 -3.09 -14.85
N ALA A 135 -4.45 -2.05 -15.66
CA ALA A 135 -3.70 -2.14 -16.91
C ALA A 135 -2.18 -2.28 -16.71
N TRP A 136 -1.66 -1.94 -15.53
CA TRP A 136 -0.24 -1.89 -15.22
C TRP A 136 0.18 -2.93 -14.18
N LEU A 137 -0.75 -3.35 -13.33
CA LEU A 137 -0.51 -4.22 -12.19
C LEU A 137 -1.78 -5.01 -11.86
N ARG A 138 -1.66 -6.32 -11.59
CA ARG A 138 -2.83 -7.17 -11.31
C ARG A 138 -3.45 -6.92 -9.92
N HIS A 139 -2.66 -6.50 -8.93
CA HIS A 139 -3.09 -6.29 -7.56
C HIS A 139 -2.74 -4.88 -7.03
N PRO A 140 -3.28 -3.80 -7.66
CA PRO A 140 -2.95 -2.43 -7.26
C PRO A 140 -3.40 -2.09 -5.84
N GLN A 141 -4.45 -2.72 -5.32
CA GLN A 141 -4.92 -2.52 -3.94
C GLN A 141 -3.88 -3.00 -2.93
N TYR A 142 -3.29 -4.19 -3.13
CA TYR A 142 -2.26 -4.71 -2.22
C TYR A 142 -0.99 -3.88 -2.27
N LEU A 143 -0.61 -3.38 -3.45
CA LEU A 143 0.48 -2.41 -3.55
C LEU A 143 0.15 -1.13 -2.79
N GLY A 144 -1.07 -0.63 -2.89
CA GLY A 144 -1.54 0.53 -2.15
C GLY A 144 -1.44 0.36 -0.63
N PHE A 145 -1.88 -0.77 -0.08
CA PHE A 145 -1.71 -1.08 1.34
C PHE A 145 -0.23 -1.15 1.75
N LEU A 146 0.61 -1.79 0.93
CA LEU A 146 2.05 -1.87 1.20
C LEU A 146 2.70 -0.48 1.17
N LEU A 147 2.30 0.39 0.24
CA LEU A 147 2.79 1.78 0.19
C LEU A 147 2.37 2.57 1.44
N VAL A 148 1.11 2.47 1.87
CA VAL A 148 0.66 3.14 3.09
C VAL A 148 1.47 2.67 4.30
N MET A 149 1.65 1.36 4.46
CA MET A 149 2.44 0.80 5.56
C MET A 149 3.92 1.20 5.48
N ALA A 150 4.52 1.18 4.28
CA ALA A 150 5.89 1.63 4.06
C ALA A 150 6.07 3.13 4.36
N GLY A 151 5.09 3.96 3.98
CA GLY A 151 5.09 5.38 4.31
C GLY A 151 5.02 5.63 5.81
N TRP A 152 4.23 4.87 6.55
CA TRP A 152 4.21 4.93 8.01
C TRP A 152 5.53 4.48 8.63
N LEU A 153 6.18 3.43 8.10
CA LEU A 153 7.51 3.02 8.54
C LEU A 153 8.60 4.05 8.22
N LEU A 154 8.41 4.79 7.13
CA LEU A 154 9.30 5.90 6.79
C LEU A 154 9.13 7.09 7.74
N GLN A 155 7.92 7.30 8.25
CA GLN A 155 7.61 8.37 9.18
C GLN A 155 7.95 7.99 10.62
N TRP A 156 7.55 6.79 11.03
CA TRP A 156 7.63 6.30 12.40
C TRP A 156 7.98 4.80 12.43
N PRO A 157 9.27 4.45 12.31
CA PRO A 157 9.69 3.06 12.35
C PRO A 157 9.57 2.51 13.78
N THR A 158 8.82 1.42 13.94
CA THR A 158 8.75 0.69 15.20
C THR A 158 9.17 -0.76 15.01
N ILE A 159 9.75 -1.41 16.03
CA ILE A 159 10.17 -2.81 15.94
C ILE A 159 8.98 -3.70 15.58
N PRO A 160 7.81 -3.61 16.24
CA PRO A 160 6.66 -4.42 15.86
C PRO A 160 6.24 -4.24 14.40
N THR A 161 6.11 -2.99 13.93
CA THR A 161 5.66 -2.71 12.56
C THR A 161 6.69 -3.08 11.50
N LEU A 162 7.99 -2.92 11.80
CA LEU A 162 9.09 -3.39 10.93
C LEU A 162 9.08 -4.92 10.77
N LEU A 163 8.79 -5.68 11.83
CA LEU A 163 8.63 -7.13 11.76
C LEU A 163 7.33 -7.55 11.08
N MET A 164 6.25 -6.81 11.31
CA MET A 164 4.96 -7.08 10.69
C MET A 164 4.98 -6.84 9.17
N PHE A 165 5.67 -5.83 8.70
CA PHE A 165 5.66 -5.43 7.28
C PHE A 165 6.01 -6.56 6.31
N PRO A 166 7.14 -7.30 6.45
CA PRO A 166 7.44 -8.41 5.55
C PRO A 166 6.44 -9.57 5.69
N ILE A 167 5.92 -9.81 6.90
CA ILE A 167 4.89 -10.84 7.12
C ILE A 167 3.63 -10.47 6.35
N LEU A 168 3.18 -9.22 6.44
CA LEU A 168 1.99 -8.74 5.74
C LEU A 168 2.19 -8.71 4.22
N ALA A 169 3.38 -8.38 3.74
CA ALA A 169 3.72 -8.49 2.32
C ALA A 169 3.55 -9.94 1.80
N VAL A 170 3.99 -10.92 2.58
CA VAL A 170 3.78 -12.36 2.27
C VAL A 170 2.29 -12.72 2.33
N VAL A 171 1.54 -12.21 3.31
CA VAL A 171 0.09 -12.43 3.41
C VAL A 171 -0.62 -11.90 2.17
N TYR A 172 -0.34 -10.66 1.75
CA TYR A 172 -0.93 -10.09 0.54
C TYR A 172 -0.52 -10.84 -0.74
N ALA A 173 0.73 -11.29 -0.81
CA ALA A 173 1.18 -12.11 -1.93
C ALA A 173 0.44 -13.46 -2.00
N ARG A 174 0.13 -14.08 -0.86
CA ARG A 174 -0.68 -15.31 -0.79
C ARG A 174 -2.14 -15.06 -1.15
N LEU A 175 -2.73 -13.98 -0.64
CA LEU A 175 -4.09 -13.56 -0.99
C LEU A 175 -4.22 -13.33 -2.50
N ALA A 176 -3.28 -12.58 -3.09
CA ALA A 176 -3.22 -12.33 -4.53
C ALA A 176 -3.22 -13.63 -5.35
N ARG A 177 -2.40 -14.62 -4.97
CA ARG A 177 -2.34 -15.92 -5.67
C ARG A 177 -3.66 -16.70 -5.57
N THR A 178 -4.36 -16.60 -4.44
CA THR A 178 -5.65 -17.26 -4.23
C THR A 178 -6.73 -16.59 -5.07
N GLU A 179 -6.75 -15.25 -5.13
CA GLU A 179 -7.66 -14.50 -6.00
C GLU A 179 -7.46 -14.83 -7.48
N GLU A 180 -6.20 -14.90 -7.92
CA GLU A 180 -5.90 -15.25 -9.30
C GLU A 180 -6.43 -16.63 -9.70
N ARG A 181 -6.38 -17.62 -8.80
CA ARG A 181 -6.95 -18.96 -9.06
C ARG A 181 -8.46 -18.91 -9.26
N GLU A 182 -9.17 -18.14 -8.44
CA GLU A 182 -10.62 -18.00 -8.56
C GLU A 182 -11.02 -17.20 -9.81
N ILE A 183 -10.31 -16.11 -10.10
CA ILE A 183 -10.52 -15.33 -11.32
C ILE A 183 -10.26 -16.20 -12.56
N ALA A 184 -9.21 -17.03 -12.52
CA ALA A 184 -8.89 -17.95 -13.62
C ALA A 184 -9.98 -18.98 -13.89
N THR A 185 -10.74 -19.41 -12.88
CA THR A 185 -11.89 -20.30 -13.09
C THR A 185 -13.11 -19.57 -13.65
N THR A 186 -13.33 -18.33 -13.23
CA THR A 186 -14.50 -17.54 -13.61
C THR A 186 -14.37 -16.90 -15.00
N PHE A 187 -13.17 -16.42 -15.34
CA PHE A 187 -12.88 -15.67 -16.57
C PHE A 187 -11.80 -16.34 -17.42
N ALA A 188 -11.83 -17.68 -17.55
CA ALA A 188 -10.72 -18.49 -18.06
C ALA A 188 -9.99 -17.97 -19.31
N PRO A 189 -10.65 -17.68 -20.47
CA PRO A 189 -9.91 -17.21 -21.66
C PRO A 189 -9.37 -15.80 -21.48
N GLU A 190 -10.16 -14.87 -20.95
CA GLU A 190 -9.79 -13.47 -20.78
C GLU A 190 -8.65 -13.31 -19.76
N TRP A 191 -8.71 -14.11 -18.68
CA TRP A 191 -7.68 -14.10 -17.63
C TRP A 191 -6.32 -14.53 -18.17
N ALA A 192 -6.27 -15.60 -18.98
CA ALA A 192 -5.01 -16.09 -19.52
C ALA A 192 -4.31 -15.04 -20.36
N ASP A 193 -5.04 -14.29 -21.18
CA ASP A 193 -4.52 -13.20 -22.00
C ASP A 193 -4.09 -11.99 -21.17
N TYR A 194 -4.88 -11.63 -20.19
CA TYR A 194 -4.58 -10.55 -19.28
C TYR A 194 -3.32 -10.85 -18.44
N ALA A 195 -3.24 -12.07 -17.87
CA ALA A 195 -2.13 -12.47 -17.00
C ALA A 195 -0.78 -12.58 -17.73
N ARG A 196 -0.78 -12.82 -19.06
CA ARG A 196 0.43 -12.76 -19.89
C ARG A 196 0.96 -11.35 -20.09
N ARG A 197 0.07 -10.35 -20.16
CA ARG A 197 0.43 -8.97 -20.48
C ARG A 197 0.71 -8.11 -19.27
N VAL A 198 0.00 -8.34 -18.16
CA VAL A 198 0.07 -7.51 -16.97
C VAL A 198 0.79 -8.23 -15.83
N PRO A 199 1.85 -7.64 -15.27
CA PRO A 199 2.61 -8.25 -14.18
C PRO A 199 1.81 -8.29 -12.87
N ARG A 200 2.20 -9.23 -11.97
CA ARG A 200 1.51 -9.42 -10.68
C ARG A 200 1.82 -8.34 -9.66
N TYR A 201 3.09 -7.98 -9.48
CA TYR A 201 3.53 -7.15 -8.35
C TYR A 201 4.28 -5.88 -8.73
N VAL A 202 5.00 -5.86 -9.84
CA VAL A 202 5.81 -4.72 -10.24
C VAL A 202 5.15 -4.03 -11.43
N PRO A 203 4.75 -2.75 -11.31
CA PRO A 203 4.12 -2.04 -12.42
C PRO A 203 5.03 -2.03 -13.66
N ARG A 204 4.47 -2.40 -14.81
CA ARG A 204 5.16 -2.33 -16.09
C ARG A 204 4.21 -1.72 -17.12
N LYS A 205 4.74 -0.84 -17.97
CA LYS A 205 3.93 -0.32 -19.09
C LYS A 205 3.43 -1.50 -19.93
N PRO A 206 2.13 -1.56 -20.27
CA PRO A 206 1.62 -2.58 -21.18
C PRO A 206 2.39 -2.47 -22.49
N ALA A 207 2.85 -3.60 -23.01
CA ALA A 207 3.44 -3.63 -24.35
C ALA A 207 2.38 -3.11 -25.33
N ARG A 208 2.73 -2.12 -26.14
CA ARG A 208 1.87 -1.65 -27.25
C ARG A 208 1.51 -2.87 -28.09
N SER A 209 0.22 -3.14 -28.24
CA SER A 209 -0.23 -4.19 -29.15
C SER A 209 0.22 -3.81 -30.57
N LEU A 210 1.09 -4.60 -31.16
CA LEU A 210 1.51 -4.47 -32.56
C LEU A 210 0.41 -4.94 -33.54
N THR A 211 -0.85 -4.92 -33.13
CA THR A 211 -2.00 -5.32 -33.94
C THR A 211 -2.87 -4.11 -34.27
N ALA A 212 -2.34 -3.15 -34.97
CA ALA A 212 -3.14 -2.13 -35.65
C ALA A 212 -2.29 -1.46 -36.75
N ASP A 213 -1.68 -2.26 -37.63
CA ASP A 213 -1.22 -1.75 -38.92
C ASP A 213 -1.24 -2.88 -39.96
N ASN A 214 -2.44 -3.36 -40.26
CA ASN A 214 -2.81 -3.98 -41.50
C ASN A 214 -4.02 -3.23 -42.05
N SER A 215 -3.86 -1.94 -42.27
CA SER A 215 -4.61 -1.26 -43.33
C SER A 215 -4.06 -1.80 -44.66
N VAL A 216 -4.65 -2.87 -45.12
CA VAL A 216 -4.61 -3.27 -46.51
C VAL A 216 -5.16 -2.08 -47.30
N GLU A 217 -4.27 -1.32 -47.87
CA GLU A 217 -4.58 -0.34 -48.90
C GLU A 217 -5.24 -1.09 -50.07
N PRO A 218 -6.49 -0.81 -50.49
CA PRO A 218 -7.03 -1.44 -51.67
C PRO A 218 -6.27 -0.91 -52.85
N ASP A 219 -5.55 -1.78 -53.53
CA ASP A 219 -4.91 -1.59 -54.82
C ASP A 219 -5.98 -1.14 -55.88
N HIS A 220 -6.02 0.16 -56.13
CA HIS A 220 -6.73 0.75 -57.23
C HIS A 220 -5.84 0.74 -58.49
N THR A 221 -5.50 -0.45 -58.99
CA THR A 221 -4.93 -0.57 -60.32
C THR A 221 -5.92 -1.18 -61.29
N SER A 222 -6.40 -0.29 -62.16
CA SER A 222 -6.73 -0.55 -63.57
C SER A 222 -7.86 -1.52 -63.90
N VAL A 223 -8.97 -0.94 -64.36
CA VAL A 223 -9.53 -1.39 -65.63
C VAL A 223 -9.79 -0.16 -66.52
N ARG A 224 -8.87 0.11 -67.44
CA ARG A 224 -9.20 0.77 -68.70
C ARG A 224 -9.58 -0.33 -69.67
N MET A 225 -10.79 -0.34 -70.13
CA MET A 225 -11.21 -0.52 -71.53
C MET A 225 -12.71 -0.30 -71.62
#